data_579c573cdf1c5f7f7240951f529439f8
#
_entry.id   579c573cdf1c5f7f7240951f529439f8
#
_cell.length_a   1.000
_cell.length_b   1.000
_cell.length_c   1.000
_cell.angle_alpha   90.00
_cell.angle_beta   90.00
_cell.angle_gamma   90.00
#
_symmetry.space_group_name_H-M   'P 1'
#
loop_
_entity.id
_entity.type
_entity.pdbx_description
1 polymer ?
#
loop_
_entity_poly.entity_id
_entity_poly.type
_entity_poly.pdbx_seq_one_letter_code
_entity_poly.pdbx_strand_id
1 'polypeptide(L)'
;MRNVYIENKSLDETLETYLSFVKPIGEEEIKTIDAAGRITAEAVFAKVCDPCYNASAMDGIAVRSEDTVEASELNPVTLKKDEFEYVNTGGVIKPSYDSVIMIENVVADGENVIINASSHPWQHIRAVGETVVANEMVIPSKRKIRAIDIGAILASGNETVTVRKKPKVAIIPTGDEMVENVKDVRVGKLIESNSRVFCALIDEYGGIPDRFDVVRDDETLIENALKNAVKNHDVVLINAGSSAGTKDFTKKIIGHLGTVVAHGLAIKPGKPTVLGIIDDKPVIGVPGYPVSAYTVMDKVVKPVIEKMTCTPPTKRQYVTATLTKRVVSSLKSREFLRVALGFIDGKYFATPLERGAAAIMSMVKADGIVDIDRNVEGIDSGEEVRVELLSDIDSIKRKLVIIGSHDVAIDIIGDTIPVVSAHVGSMGGIFAMKNGACHIAPIHLLDAETGEYNIPFVKKYFGEGTMAIIKGLGRTQGLMVRRGDDRIKSVGDLKGGRFSFANRQSGAGTRLLFDYLLKKSGISKDEVNGYEKEFVTHLAVACAVQNGVFDCGLGVESAANAMGLDFIPVGQESYDFLVKKSMLQNEEIKNFIRVLKSDDFREKTAALGGYTFDKTGEIILV
;
A
#
# COMPACT_ATOMS: atom_id res chain seq x y z
N MET A 1 -14.66 -18.91 36.02
CA MET A 1 -13.73 -17.80 36.30
C MET A 1 -13.05 -17.40 34.99
N ARG A 2 -13.17 -16.14 34.59
CA ARG A 2 -12.48 -15.61 33.41
C ARG A 2 -11.00 -15.42 33.73
N ASN A 3 -10.17 -16.45 33.54
CA ASN A 3 -8.70 -16.33 33.63
C ASN A 3 -8.10 -16.25 32.22
N VAL A 4 -8.34 -15.16 31.52
CA VAL A 4 -7.67 -14.89 30.25
C VAL A 4 -6.72 -13.72 30.48
N TYR A 5 -5.59 -14.00 31.10
CA TYR A 5 -4.48 -13.05 31.12
C TYR A 5 -3.77 -13.14 29.78
N ILE A 6 -3.98 -12.12 28.94
CA ILE A 6 -3.13 -11.86 27.77
C ILE A 6 -1.84 -11.26 28.32
N GLU A 7 -0.73 -11.96 28.16
CA GLU A 7 0.59 -11.45 28.48
C GLU A 7 0.92 -10.29 27.53
N ASN A 8 1.51 -9.21 28.04
CA ASN A 8 1.97 -8.08 27.22
C ASN A 8 3.49 -8.21 27.01
N LYS A 9 3.92 -9.26 26.30
CA LYS A 9 5.34 -9.47 25.99
C LYS A 9 5.82 -8.48 24.93
N SER A 10 7.07 -8.04 25.03
CA SER A 10 7.73 -7.24 24.01
C SER A 10 7.73 -7.98 22.67
N LEU A 11 7.44 -7.28 21.57
CA LEU A 11 7.48 -7.87 20.23
C LEU A 11 8.88 -8.41 19.92
N ASP A 12 9.91 -7.57 20.11
CA ASP A 12 11.27 -7.88 19.68
C ASP A 12 11.84 -9.07 20.44
N GLU A 13 11.75 -9.08 21.80
CA GLU A 13 12.20 -10.19 22.65
C GLU A 13 11.43 -11.48 22.36
N THR A 14 10.12 -11.37 22.14
CA THR A 14 9.27 -12.53 21.87
C THR A 14 9.58 -13.11 20.50
N LEU A 15 9.77 -12.26 19.51
CA LEU A 15 10.11 -12.67 18.14
C LEU A 15 11.50 -13.33 18.11
N GLU A 16 12.50 -12.75 18.77
CA GLU A 16 13.84 -13.36 18.90
C GLU A 16 13.75 -14.76 19.50
N THR A 17 13.03 -14.89 20.62
CA THR A 17 12.80 -16.19 21.26
C THR A 17 12.06 -17.14 20.31
N TYR A 18 11.01 -16.71 19.64
CA TYR A 18 10.23 -17.54 18.73
C TYR A 18 11.06 -17.99 17.53
N LEU A 19 11.83 -17.10 16.94
CA LEU A 19 12.71 -17.40 15.82
C LEU A 19 13.84 -18.38 16.19
N SER A 20 14.22 -18.52 17.48
CA SER A 20 15.20 -19.51 17.89
C SER A 20 14.73 -20.95 17.67
N PHE A 21 13.41 -21.18 17.67
CA PHE A 21 12.81 -22.47 17.35
C PHE A 21 12.66 -22.72 15.85
N VAL A 22 12.75 -21.66 15.01
CA VAL A 22 12.56 -21.76 13.57
C VAL A 22 13.86 -22.21 12.90
N LYS A 23 13.81 -23.37 12.26
CA LYS A 23 14.95 -23.95 11.53
C LYS A 23 14.89 -23.56 10.05
N PRO A 24 16.05 -23.42 9.36
CA PRO A 24 16.10 -23.31 7.90
C PRO A 24 15.39 -24.50 7.25
N ILE A 25 14.64 -24.22 6.20
CA ILE A 25 14.02 -25.27 5.38
C ILE A 25 15.06 -25.95 4.50
N GLY A 26 14.80 -27.20 4.09
CA GLY A 26 15.68 -27.96 3.23
C GLY A 26 15.94 -27.33 1.86
N GLU A 27 16.72 -28.02 1.07
CA GLU A 27 17.19 -27.60 -0.24
C GLU A 27 16.55 -28.45 -1.33
N GLU A 28 16.50 -27.92 -2.54
CA GLU A 28 16.05 -28.63 -3.73
C GLU A 28 16.81 -28.17 -4.96
N GLU A 29 17.05 -29.07 -5.88
CA GLU A 29 17.60 -28.76 -7.18
C GLU A 29 16.46 -28.44 -8.14
N ILE A 30 16.57 -27.34 -8.86
CA ILE A 30 15.58 -26.92 -9.86
C ILE A 30 16.27 -26.52 -11.16
N LYS A 31 15.51 -26.48 -12.25
CA LYS A 31 16.03 -25.93 -13.51
C LYS A 31 16.36 -24.45 -13.34
N THR A 32 17.49 -24.03 -13.87
CA THR A 32 17.93 -22.62 -13.79
C THR A 32 16.90 -21.65 -14.36
N ILE A 33 16.18 -22.03 -15.41
CA ILE A 33 15.12 -21.22 -16.03
C ILE A 33 13.96 -20.91 -15.08
N ASP A 34 13.73 -21.75 -14.07
CA ASP A 34 12.64 -21.61 -13.08
C ASP A 34 13.13 -20.96 -11.77
N ALA A 35 14.40 -20.53 -11.72
CA ALA A 35 15.05 -20.10 -10.49
C ALA A 35 14.83 -18.63 -10.12
N ALA A 36 14.18 -17.82 -10.95
CA ALA A 36 13.94 -16.41 -10.65
C ALA A 36 13.21 -16.24 -9.31
N GLY A 37 13.73 -15.34 -8.45
CA GLY A 37 13.15 -15.07 -7.14
C GLY A 37 13.45 -16.10 -6.05
N ARG A 38 14.09 -17.26 -6.40
CA ARG A 38 14.51 -18.28 -5.43
C ARG A 38 15.79 -17.83 -4.71
N ILE A 39 16.05 -18.43 -3.56
CA ILE A 39 17.26 -18.16 -2.77
C ILE A 39 18.27 -19.30 -2.99
N THR A 40 19.50 -18.97 -3.41
CA THR A 40 20.56 -19.95 -3.55
C THR A 40 20.87 -20.63 -2.22
N ALA A 41 20.93 -21.96 -2.22
CA ALA A 41 21.31 -22.74 -1.03
C ALA A 41 22.85 -22.80 -0.90
N GLU A 42 23.54 -22.87 -2.02
CA GLU A 42 24.99 -22.88 -2.13
C GLU A 42 25.48 -21.88 -3.20
N ALA A 43 26.77 -21.60 -3.22
CA ALA A 43 27.36 -20.77 -4.26
C ALA A 43 27.38 -21.51 -5.59
N VAL A 44 27.08 -20.82 -6.68
CA VAL A 44 27.10 -21.36 -8.03
C VAL A 44 28.44 -20.99 -8.66
N PHE A 45 29.19 -22.01 -9.12
CA PHE A 45 30.46 -21.86 -9.81
C PHE A 45 30.31 -22.20 -11.29
N ALA A 46 31.04 -21.49 -12.13
CA ALA A 46 31.05 -21.75 -13.57
C ALA A 46 31.64 -23.14 -13.88
N LYS A 47 30.95 -23.92 -14.69
CA LYS A 47 31.41 -25.23 -15.19
C LYS A 47 32.22 -25.11 -16.48
N VAL A 48 31.94 -24.05 -17.25
CA VAL A 48 32.61 -23.74 -18.52
C VAL A 48 32.99 -22.26 -18.56
N CYS A 49 33.95 -21.93 -19.42
CA CYS A 49 34.23 -20.53 -19.75
C CYS A 49 33.17 -19.98 -20.71
N ASP A 50 32.82 -18.71 -20.58
CA ASP A 50 31.99 -18.00 -21.56
C ASP A 50 32.73 -16.74 -22.06
N PRO A 51 32.99 -16.64 -23.37
CA PRO A 51 32.91 -17.70 -24.36
C PRO A 51 33.97 -18.81 -24.10
N CYS A 52 33.73 -20.04 -24.58
CA CYS A 52 34.65 -21.16 -24.43
C CYS A 52 35.71 -21.24 -25.57
N TYR A 53 35.69 -20.28 -26.47
CA TYR A 53 36.65 -20.07 -27.54
C TYR A 53 36.83 -18.56 -27.79
N ASN A 54 37.90 -18.16 -28.48
CA ASN A 54 38.06 -16.79 -28.93
C ASN A 54 37.03 -16.50 -30.03
N ALA A 55 36.17 -15.54 -29.82
CA ALA A 55 35.05 -15.20 -30.70
C ALA A 55 35.24 -13.82 -31.32
N SER A 56 34.78 -13.64 -32.55
CA SER A 56 34.68 -12.31 -33.12
C SER A 56 33.63 -11.45 -32.40
N ALA A 57 34.01 -10.23 -32.05
CA ALA A 57 33.07 -9.24 -31.48
C ALA A 57 32.26 -8.49 -32.56
N MET A 58 32.72 -8.55 -33.83
CA MET A 58 32.16 -7.82 -34.96
C MET A 58 32.03 -8.70 -36.19
N ASP A 59 31.20 -8.33 -37.12
CA ASP A 59 31.22 -8.90 -38.47
C ASP A 59 32.39 -8.29 -39.24
N GLY A 60 33.16 -9.14 -39.93
CA GLY A 60 34.37 -8.67 -40.65
C GLY A 60 35.29 -9.77 -41.12
N ILE A 61 36.57 -9.52 -41.05
CA ILE A 61 37.63 -10.49 -41.39
C ILE A 61 38.58 -10.68 -40.21
N ALA A 62 38.86 -11.92 -39.86
CA ALA A 62 39.94 -12.28 -38.97
C ALA A 62 41.28 -12.22 -39.72
N VAL A 63 42.29 -11.59 -39.11
CA VAL A 63 43.60 -11.31 -39.72
C VAL A 63 44.70 -11.46 -38.67
N ARG A 64 45.96 -11.52 -39.14
CA ARG A 64 47.10 -11.24 -38.29
C ARG A 64 47.30 -9.73 -38.24
N SER A 65 47.32 -9.16 -37.07
CA SER A 65 47.49 -7.71 -36.88
C SER A 65 48.77 -7.18 -37.53
N GLU A 66 49.83 -7.98 -37.54
CA GLU A 66 51.12 -7.64 -38.17
C GLU A 66 51.02 -7.37 -39.68
N ASP A 67 50.10 -8.06 -40.39
CA ASP A 67 49.92 -7.91 -41.83
C ASP A 67 49.10 -6.61 -42.17
N THR A 68 48.58 -5.93 -41.16
CA THR A 68 47.71 -4.75 -41.34
C THR A 68 48.35 -3.43 -40.96
N VAL A 69 49.58 -3.45 -40.40
CA VAL A 69 50.21 -2.27 -39.75
C VAL A 69 50.28 -1.03 -40.65
N GLU A 70 50.50 -1.22 -41.97
CA GLU A 70 50.63 -0.13 -42.92
C GLU A 70 49.27 0.36 -43.47
N ALA A 71 48.16 -0.31 -43.17
CA ALA A 71 46.86 0.00 -43.72
C ALA A 71 46.30 1.30 -43.14
N SER A 72 45.88 2.20 -44.04
CA SER A 72 45.16 3.44 -43.74
C SER A 72 44.28 3.86 -44.93
N GLU A 73 43.42 4.81 -44.73
CA GLU A 73 42.60 5.40 -45.83
C GLU A 73 43.47 5.93 -46.99
N LEU A 74 44.68 6.45 -46.67
CA LEU A 74 45.61 6.98 -47.66
C LEU A 74 46.55 5.92 -48.21
N ASN A 75 46.70 4.79 -47.56
CA ASN A 75 47.58 3.65 -47.93
C ASN A 75 46.83 2.33 -47.70
N PRO A 76 45.82 2.00 -48.55
CA PRO A 76 45.13 0.73 -48.44
C PRO A 76 46.07 -0.46 -48.67
N VAL A 77 45.87 -1.56 -47.91
CA VAL A 77 46.65 -2.78 -48.04
C VAL A 77 45.79 -3.90 -48.62
N THR A 78 46.33 -4.67 -49.54
CA THR A 78 45.66 -5.83 -50.13
C THR A 78 46.09 -7.08 -49.39
N LEU A 79 45.14 -7.80 -48.78
CA LEU A 79 45.34 -9.11 -48.19
C LEU A 79 44.90 -10.20 -49.16
N LYS A 80 45.75 -11.23 -49.32
CA LYS A 80 45.44 -12.39 -50.17
C LYS A 80 44.47 -13.34 -49.47
N LYS A 81 43.87 -14.22 -50.23
CA LYS A 81 42.84 -15.19 -49.79
C LYS A 81 43.27 -16.05 -48.59
N ASP A 82 44.53 -16.32 -48.40
CA ASP A 82 45.12 -17.13 -47.30
C ASP A 82 45.55 -16.28 -46.08
N GLU A 83 45.46 -14.96 -46.17
CA GLU A 83 45.87 -14.01 -45.11
C GLU A 83 44.69 -13.54 -44.25
N PHE A 84 43.44 -13.90 -44.61
CA PHE A 84 42.25 -13.53 -43.87
C PHE A 84 41.19 -14.63 -43.90
N GLU A 85 40.22 -14.51 -42.99
CA GLU A 85 38.99 -15.34 -42.98
C GLU A 85 37.75 -14.47 -42.62
N TYR A 86 36.68 -14.59 -43.40
CA TYR A 86 35.44 -13.92 -43.05
C TYR A 86 34.83 -14.50 -41.78
N VAL A 87 34.48 -13.65 -40.87
CA VAL A 87 33.87 -14.02 -39.58
C VAL A 87 32.65 -13.15 -39.30
N ASN A 88 31.62 -13.77 -38.73
CA ASN A 88 30.50 -13.05 -38.19
C ASN A 88 30.66 -12.89 -36.68
N THR A 89 29.94 -11.95 -36.09
CA THR A 89 29.88 -11.77 -34.64
C THR A 89 29.57 -13.09 -33.94
N GLY A 90 30.37 -13.45 -32.94
CA GLY A 90 30.31 -14.75 -32.26
C GLY A 90 31.03 -15.89 -32.99
N GLY A 91 31.54 -15.69 -34.23
CA GLY A 91 32.30 -16.70 -34.97
C GLY A 91 33.65 -17.03 -34.33
N VAL A 92 34.10 -18.28 -34.51
CA VAL A 92 35.36 -18.76 -33.94
C VAL A 92 36.56 -18.06 -34.63
N ILE A 93 37.46 -17.52 -33.83
CA ILE A 93 38.75 -17.01 -34.32
C ILE A 93 39.79 -18.13 -34.23
N LYS A 94 40.37 -18.52 -35.38
CA LYS A 94 41.42 -19.53 -35.43
C LYS A 94 42.71 -19.03 -34.77
N PRO A 95 43.52 -19.90 -34.18
CA PRO A 95 44.77 -19.51 -33.51
C PRO A 95 45.78 -18.82 -34.42
N SER A 96 45.61 -18.91 -35.75
CA SER A 96 46.45 -18.23 -36.73
C SER A 96 46.18 -16.73 -36.85
N TYR A 97 45.05 -16.23 -36.30
CA TYR A 97 44.65 -14.84 -36.36
C TYR A 97 44.57 -14.27 -34.97
N ASP A 98 44.90 -13.00 -34.80
CA ASP A 98 44.94 -12.30 -33.53
C ASP A 98 44.15 -10.99 -33.50
N SER A 99 43.43 -10.66 -34.57
CA SER A 99 42.56 -9.48 -34.61
C SER A 99 41.42 -9.62 -35.64
N VAL A 100 40.42 -8.73 -35.55
CA VAL A 100 39.32 -8.64 -36.52
C VAL A 100 39.21 -7.20 -37.02
N ILE A 101 39.13 -7.06 -38.35
CA ILE A 101 38.80 -5.80 -39.02
C ILE A 101 37.31 -5.82 -39.33
N MET A 102 36.58 -4.77 -38.94
CA MET A 102 35.13 -4.63 -39.21
C MET A 102 34.88 -4.62 -40.71
N ILE A 103 33.75 -5.19 -41.12
CA ILE A 103 33.36 -5.34 -42.52
C ILE A 103 33.30 -4.01 -43.27
N GLU A 104 32.97 -2.90 -42.57
CA GLU A 104 32.92 -1.56 -43.11
C GLU A 104 34.29 -1.04 -43.61
N ASN A 105 35.36 -1.61 -43.12
CA ASN A 105 36.73 -1.27 -43.49
C ASN A 105 37.34 -2.25 -44.51
N VAL A 106 36.52 -3.13 -45.10
CA VAL A 106 36.93 -4.16 -46.03
C VAL A 106 36.26 -4.00 -47.36
N VAL A 107 37.06 -3.97 -48.45
CA VAL A 107 36.55 -3.92 -49.82
C VAL A 107 36.97 -5.20 -50.54
N ALA A 108 36.01 -5.94 -51.10
CA ALA A 108 36.30 -7.16 -51.87
C ALA A 108 37.00 -6.84 -53.18
N ASP A 109 38.08 -7.56 -53.51
CA ASP A 109 38.86 -7.46 -54.74
C ASP A 109 39.15 -8.88 -55.30
N GLY A 110 38.14 -9.42 -55.99
CA GLY A 110 38.19 -10.80 -56.49
C GLY A 110 38.24 -11.83 -55.36
N GLU A 111 39.34 -12.61 -55.29
CA GLU A 111 39.61 -13.56 -54.16
C GLU A 111 40.33 -12.88 -52.99
N ASN A 112 40.82 -11.65 -53.15
CA ASN A 112 41.52 -10.88 -52.14
C ASN A 112 40.59 -9.84 -51.52
N VAL A 113 41.09 -9.14 -50.49
CA VAL A 113 40.38 -7.98 -49.91
C VAL A 113 41.34 -6.80 -49.74
N ILE A 114 40.83 -5.64 -49.86
CA ILE A 114 41.51 -4.38 -49.58
C ILE A 114 41.04 -3.85 -48.26
N ILE A 115 41.96 -3.56 -47.34
CA ILE A 115 41.68 -2.96 -46.04
C ILE A 115 42.20 -1.53 -46.00
N ASN A 116 41.43 -0.63 -45.37
CA ASN A 116 41.75 0.78 -45.21
C ASN A 116 42.01 1.19 -43.75
N ALA A 117 42.08 0.23 -42.88
CA ALA A 117 42.36 0.44 -41.47
C ALA A 117 43.28 -0.66 -40.91
N SER A 118 44.31 -0.29 -40.15
CA SER A 118 45.12 -1.22 -39.39
C SER A 118 44.39 -1.75 -38.16
N SER A 119 44.79 -2.91 -37.67
CA SER A 119 44.31 -3.48 -36.43
C SER A 119 45.49 -3.82 -35.50
N HIS A 120 45.23 -3.80 -34.21
CA HIS A 120 46.21 -4.21 -33.22
C HIS A 120 45.81 -5.60 -32.63
N PRO A 121 46.76 -6.31 -32.01
CA PRO A 121 46.47 -7.61 -31.39
C PRO A 121 45.28 -7.55 -30.45
N TRP A 122 44.39 -8.55 -30.56
CA TRP A 122 43.13 -8.69 -29.77
C TRP A 122 42.05 -7.68 -30.08
N GLN A 123 42.22 -6.82 -31.08
CA GLN A 123 41.16 -5.90 -31.49
C GLN A 123 39.96 -6.68 -31.99
N HIS A 124 38.75 -6.36 -31.44
CA HIS A 124 37.49 -6.99 -31.78
C HIS A 124 37.43 -8.52 -31.59
N ILE A 125 38.28 -9.06 -30.70
CA ILE A 125 38.22 -10.46 -30.26
C ILE A 125 37.70 -10.50 -28.83
N ARG A 126 36.66 -11.28 -28.62
CA ARG A 126 36.21 -11.69 -27.30
C ARG A 126 37.06 -12.91 -26.88
N ALA A 127 37.86 -12.71 -25.87
CA ALA A 127 38.74 -13.78 -25.37
C ALA A 127 37.96 -14.89 -24.65
N VAL A 128 38.53 -16.10 -24.63
CA VAL A 128 38.01 -17.18 -23.78
C VAL A 128 37.84 -16.69 -22.35
N GLY A 129 36.66 -16.88 -21.78
CA GLY A 129 36.36 -16.50 -20.40
C GLY A 129 36.18 -14.99 -20.15
N GLU A 130 36.01 -14.18 -21.19
CA GLU A 130 35.77 -12.73 -21.04
C GLU A 130 34.58 -12.43 -20.12
N THR A 131 33.52 -13.22 -20.17
CA THR A 131 32.35 -13.09 -19.31
C THR A 131 32.54 -13.78 -17.96
N VAL A 132 32.99 -15.05 -17.99
CA VAL A 132 33.23 -15.86 -16.79
C VAL A 132 34.23 -16.99 -17.12
N VAL A 133 35.14 -17.26 -16.20
CA VAL A 133 36.11 -18.37 -16.33
C VAL A 133 35.60 -19.58 -15.54
N ALA A 134 35.87 -20.79 -16.07
CA ALA A 134 35.52 -22.04 -15.37
C ALA A 134 36.08 -22.05 -13.93
N ASN A 135 35.29 -22.49 -12.96
CA ASN A 135 35.51 -22.45 -11.52
C ASN A 135 35.43 -21.05 -10.87
N GLU A 136 35.12 -20.00 -11.61
CA GLU A 136 34.80 -18.70 -11.02
C GLU A 136 33.40 -18.74 -10.36
N MET A 137 33.25 -18.01 -9.25
CA MET A 137 31.94 -17.88 -8.58
C MET A 137 31.04 -16.96 -9.39
N VAL A 138 29.90 -17.49 -9.86
CA VAL A 138 28.86 -16.74 -10.58
C VAL A 138 27.91 -16.04 -9.61
N ILE A 139 27.44 -16.77 -8.61
CA ILE A 139 26.51 -16.25 -7.59
C ILE A 139 26.84 -16.87 -6.23
N PRO A 140 26.90 -16.07 -5.14
CA PRO A 140 27.09 -16.60 -3.79
C PRO A 140 25.83 -17.29 -3.25
N SER A 141 25.98 -18.08 -2.20
CA SER A 141 24.87 -18.64 -1.42
C SER A 141 24.04 -17.55 -0.75
N LYS A 142 22.77 -17.87 -0.38
CA LYS A 142 21.82 -17.00 0.33
C LYS A 142 21.48 -15.72 -0.43
N ARG A 143 21.60 -15.73 -1.74
CA ARG A 143 21.24 -14.62 -2.61
C ARG A 143 19.93 -14.92 -3.35
N LYS A 144 19.07 -13.91 -3.45
CA LYS A 144 17.88 -13.98 -4.31
C LYS A 144 18.29 -13.88 -5.77
N ILE A 145 17.95 -14.90 -6.56
CA ILE A 145 18.26 -14.99 -7.99
C ILE A 145 17.40 -13.98 -8.74
N ARG A 146 18.00 -13.06 -9.48
CA ARG A 146 17.33 -12.08 -10.35
C ARG A 146 17.20 -12.66 -11.76
N ALA A 147 16.35 -12.06 -12.57
CA ALA A 147 16.18 -12.48 -13.96
C ALA A 147 17.50 -12.49 -14.75
N ILE A 148 18.36 -11.47 -14.58
CA ILE A 148 19.67 -11.42 -15.25
C ILE A 148 20.64 -12.51 -14.76
N ASP A 149 20.52 -12.92 -13.51
CA ASP A 149 21.39 -13.95 -12.93
C ASP A 149 21.14 -15.32 -13.61
N ILE A 150 19.92 -15.59 -14.12
CA ILE A 150 19.60 -16.80 -14.90
C ILE A 150 20.49 -16.90 -16.13
N GLY A 151 20.66 -15.80 -16.87
CA GLY A 151 21.52 -15.76 -18.05
C GLY A 151 22.98 -16.10 -17.70
N ALA A 152 23.52 -15.51 -16.64
CA ALA A 152 24.87 -15.76 -16.18
C ALA A 152 25.07 -17.22 -15.71
N ILE A 153 24.12 -17.79 -15.00
CA ILE A 153 24.16 -19.18 -14.53
C ILE A 153 24.12 -20.15 -15.73
N LEU A 154 23.25 -19.90 -16.71
CA LEU A 154 23.18 -20.75 -17.92
C LEU A 154 24.44 -20.63 -18.78
N ALA A 155 24.94 -19.41 -19.03
CA ALA A 155 26.16 -19.18 -19.81
C ALA A 155 27.38 -19.85 -19.17
N SER A 156 27.41 -19.94 -17.84
CA SER A 156 28.45 -20.66 -17.09
C SER A 156 28.28 -22.19 -17.07
N GLY A 157 27.32 -22.75 -17.84
CA GLY A 157 27.10 -24.20 -17.99
C GLY A 157 26.27 -24.86 -16.88
N ASN A 158 25.50 -24.09 -16.10
CA ASN A 158 24.68 -24.61 -15.04
C ASN A 158 23.19 -24.66 -15.46
N GLU A 159 22.72 -25.80 -15.93
CA GLU A 159 21.32 -26.04 -16.30
C GLU A 159 20.39 -26.14 -15.09
N THR A 160 20.92 -26.55 -13.95
CA THR A 160 20.24 -26.65 -12.67
C THR A 160 20.96 -25.86 -11.59
N VAL A 161 20.24 -25.49 -10.54
CA VAL A 161 20.76 -24.76 -9.39
C VAL A 161 20.10 -25.24 -8.10
N THR A 162 20.91 -25.36 -7.04
CA THR A 162 20.42 -25.73 -5.71
C THR A 162 19.90 -24.49 -4.97
N VAL A 163 18.63 -24.51 -4.61
CA VAL A 163 17.94 -23.42 -3.95
C VAL A 163 17.27 -23.84 -2.65
N ARG A 164 16.96 -22.90 -1.78
CA ARG A 164 16.12 -23.15 -0.61
C ARG A 164 14.72 -23.52 -1.07
N LYS A 165 14.11 -24.55 -0.44
CA LYS A 165 12.72 -24.88 -0.64
C LYS A 165 11.85 -23.69 -0.24
N LYS A 166 10.65 -23.58 -0.83
CA LYS A 166 9.62 -22.66 -0.35
C LYS A 166 8.84 -23.33 0.77
N PRO A 167 8.70 -22.72 1.98
CA PRO A 167 7.91 -23.31 3.06
C PRO A 167 6.44 -23.38 2.64
N LYS A 168 5.81 -24.53 2.89
CA LYS A 168 4.36 -24.72 2.75
C LYS A 168 3.68 -24.16 3.98
N VAL A 169 2.78 -23.21 3.80
CA VAL A 169 2.10 -22.50 4.88
C VAL A 169 0.60 -22.81 4.84
N ALA A 170 0.11 -23.55 5.83
CA ALA A 170 -1.31 -23.78 5.98
C ALA A 170 -1.99 -22.54 6.56
N ILE A 171 -3.15 -22.19 6.02
CA ILE A 171 -4.00 -21.09 6.49
C ILE A 171 -5.36 -21.66 6.84
N ILE A 172 -5.70 -21.63 8.13
CA ILE A 172 -6.97 -22.15 8.67
C ILE A 172 -7.83 -20.95 9.07
N PRO A 173 -8.76 -20.49 8.23
CA PRO A 173 -9.75 -19.49 8.60
C PRO A 173 -10.79 -20.09 9.54
N THR A 174 -11.16 -19.39 10.63
CA THR A 174 -12.21 -19.84 11.55
C THR A 174 -13.25 -18.75 11.77
N GLY A 175 -14.46 -19.14 12.17
CA GLY A 175 -15.53 -18.23 12.54
C GLY A 175 -16.91 -18.70 12.03
N ASP A 176 -17.88 -18.78 12.93
CA ASP A 176 -19.27 -19.10 12.56
C ASP A 176 -19.92 -17.99 11.70
N GLU A 177 -19.43 -16.74 11.82
CA GLU A 177 -19.92 -15.60 11.06
C GLU A 177 -19.37 -15.52 9.63
N MET A 178 -18.30 -16.26 9.30
CA MET A 178 -17.61 -16.16 8.02
C MET A 178 -18.37 -16.86 6.90
N VAL A 179 -18.45 -16.19 5.74
CA VAL A 179 -18.98 -16.73 4.48
C VAL A 179 -18.01 -16.46 3.33
N GLU A 180 -18.01 -17.35 2.33
CA GLU A 180 -17.09 -17.23 1.19
C GLU A 180 -17.67 -16.44 0.01
N ASN A 181 -18.99 -16.41 -0.13
CA ASN A 181 -19.66 -15.80 -1.27
C ASN A 181 -20.44 -14.56 -0.86
N VAL A 182 -20.42 -13.54 -1.73
CA VAL A 182 -21.17 -12.28 -1.52
C VAL A 182 -22.68 -12.52 -1.38
N LYS A 183 -23.22 -13.48 -2.11
CA LYS A 183 -24.65 -13.86 -2.04
C LYS A 183 -25.09 -14.40 -0.68
N ASP A 184 -24.16 -14.85 0.16
CA ASP A 184 -24.43 -15.41 1.48
C ASP A 184 -24.33 -14.34 2.60
N VAL A 185 -23.97 -13.11 2.23
CA VAL A 185 -23.86 -11.98 3.16
C VAL A 185 -25.27 -11.58 3.63
N ARG A 186 -25.44 -11.58 4.95
CA ARG A 186 -26.67 -11.16 5.65
C ARG A 186 -26.33 -10.72 7.06
N VAL A 187 -27.31 -10.24 7.82
CA VAL A 187 -27.10 -9.87 9.23
C VAL A 187 -26.45 -11.02 10.00
N GLY A 188 -25.29 -10.74 10.62
CA GLY A 188 -24.49 -11.73 11.35
C GLY A 188 -23.54 -12.56 10.48
N LYS A 189 -23.40 -12.28 9.18
CA LYS A 189 -22.45 -12.93 8.27
C LYS A 189 -21.54 -11.93 7.57
N LEU A 190 -20.25 -12.23 7.53
CA LEU A 190 -19.19 -11.42 6.94
C LEU A 190 -18.41 -12.23 5.91
N ILE A 191 -17.94 -11.57 4.84
CA ILE A 191 -17.06 -12.21 3.86
C ILE A 191 -15.71 -12.50 4.51
N GLU A 192 -15.26 -13.75 4.37
CA GLU A 192 -13.92 -14.15 4.76
C GLU A 192 -12.91 -13.62 3.73
N SER A 193 -12.17 -12.58 4.10
CA SER A 193 -11.18 -11.92 3.23
C SER A 193 -9.74 -12.07 3.73
N ASN A 194 -9.52 -12.30 5.03
CA ASN A 194 -8.20 -12.33 5.62
C ASN A 194 -7.33 -13.44 5.03
N SER A 195 -7.86 -14.67 4.93
CA SER A 195 -7.08 -15.79 4.42
C SER A 195 -6.62 -15.57 2.97
N ARG A 196 -7.40 -14.83 2.17
CA ARG A 196 -7.02 -14.47 0.79
C ARG A 196 -5.85 -13.49 0.78
N VAL A 197 -5.88 -12.49 1.69
CA VAL A 197 -4.75 -11.56 1.90
C VAL A 197 -3.52 -12.34 2.37
N PHE A 198 -3.67 -13.31 3.28
CA PHE A 198 -2.55 -14.12 3.76
C PHE A 198 -1.93 -14.95 2.65
N CYS A 199 -2.74 -15.56 1.76
CA CYS A 199 -2.23 -16.27 0.59
C CYS A 199 -1.32 -15.37 -0.25
N ALA A 200 -1.78 -14.16 -0.59
CA ALA A 200 -1.02 -13.20 -1.37
C ALA A 200 0.29 -12.78 -0.68
N LEU A 201 0.23 -12.49 0.62
CA LEU A 201 1.41 -12.09 1.41
C LEU A 201 2.43 -13.24 1.55
N ILE A 202 1.96 -14.49 1.75
CA ILE A 202 2.84 -15.67 1.84
C ILE A 202 3.57 -15.89 0.52
N ASP A 203 2.88 -15.77 -0.61
CA ASP A 203 3.51 -15.87 -1.93
C ASP A 203 4.55 -14.76 -2.15
N GLU A 204 4.21 -13.51 -1.76
CA GLU A 204 5.14 -12.37 -1.78
C GLU A 204 6.38 -12.61 -0.89
N TYR A 205 6.21 -13.24 0.27
CA TYR A 205 7.30 -13.56 1.21
C TYR A 205 8.16 -14.75 0.73
N GLY A 206 7.72 -15.47 -0.30
CA GLY A 206 8.42 -16.61 -0.88
C GLY A 206 8.02 -17.97 -0.30
N GLY A 207 6.87 -18.08 0.34
CA GLY A 207 6.24 -19.33 0.75
C GLY A 207 5.27 -19.90 -0.29
N ILE A 208 4.65 -21.02 0.02
CA ILE A 208 3.57 -21.65 -0.75
C ILE A 208 2.33 -21.67 0.16
N PRO A 209 1.30 -20.84 -0.10
CA PRO A 209 0.09 -20.84 0.70
C PRO A 209 -0.80 -22.06 0.38
N ASP A 210 -1.34 -22.69 1.41
CA ASP A 210 -2.39 -23.68 1.31
C ASP A 210 -3.55 -23.30 2.22
N ARG A 211 -4.65 -22.84 1.61
CA ARG A 211 -5.82 -22.34 2.32
C ARG A 211 -6.84 -23.45 2.54
N PHE A 212 -7.17 -23.68 3.79
CA PHE A 212 -8.25 -24.59 4.20
C PHE A 212 -9.62 -23.91 4.03
N ASP A 213 -10.68 -24.71 3.96
CA ASP A 213 -12.04 -24.22 4.08
C ASP A 213 -12.28 -23.59 5.46
N VAL A 214 -13.30 -22.72 5.55
CA VAL A 214 -13.64 -22.08 6.83
C VAL A 214 -14.06 -23.11 7.86
N VAL A 215 -13.34 -23.18 8.95
CA VAL A 215 -13.63 -24.08 10.07
C VAL A 215 -14.55 -23.36 11.06
N ARG A 216 -15.61 -24.05 11.51
CA ARG A 216 -16.52 -23.53 12.53
C ARG A 216 -15.81 -23.36 13.88
N ASP A 217 -16.35 -22.49 14.73
CA ASP A 217 -15.88 -22.25 16.10
C ASP A 217 -16.19 -23.43 17.04
N ASP A 218 -15.61 -24.58 16.71
CA ASP A 218 -15.68 -25.83 17.46
C ASP A 218 -14.26 -26.34 17.78
N GLU A 219 -13.97 -26.60 19.05
CA GLU A 219 -12.65 -26.97 19.53
C GLU A 219 -12.12 -28.23 18.82
N THR A 220 -12.97 -29.24 18.61
CA THR A 220 -12.59 -30.51 17.99
C THR A 220 -12.29 -30.33 16.51
N LEU A 221 -13.10 -29.53 15.80
CA LEU A 221 -12.89 -29.27 14.38
C LEU A 221 -11.59 -28.48 14.16
N ILE A 222 -11.33 -27.45 14.98
CA ILE A 222 -10.11 -26.65 14.90
C ILE A 222 -8.89 -27.51 15.24
N GLU A 223 -8.96 -28.36 16.29
CA GLU A 223 -7.86 -29.26 16.66
C GLU A 223 -7.54 -30.26 15.54
N ASN A 224 -8.56 -30.85 14.91
CA ASN A 224 -8.36 -31.78 13.81
C ASN A 224 -7.75 -31.10 12.58
N ALA A 225 -8.23 -29.90 12.23
CA ALA A 225 -7.65 -29.11 11.14
C ALA A 225 -6.19 -28.76 11.43
N LEU A 226 -5.87 -28.36 12.66
CA LEU A 226 -4.52 -28.05 13.09
C LEU A 226 -3.60 -29.27 13.02
N LYS A 227 -4.02 -30.44 13.50
CA LYS A 227 -3.24 -31.68 13.42
C LYS A 227 -2.94 -32.07 11.97
N ASN A 228 -3.93 -31.94 11.09
CA ASN A 228 -3.73 -32.19 9.65
C ASN A 228 -2.75 -31.18 9.03
N ALA A 229 -2.90 -29.91 9.36
CA ALA A 229 -2.03 -28.84 8.86
C ALA A 229 -0.57 -29.04 9.32
N VAL A 230 -0.34 -29.29 10.60
CA VAL A 230 1.01 -29.52 11.16
C VAL A 230 1.69 -30.72 10.50
N LYS A 231 0.94 -31.81 10.20
CA LYS A 231 1.50 -33.00 9.53
C LYS A 231 2.05 -32.70 8.13
N ASN A 232 1.37 -31.83 7.35
CA ASN A 232 1.59 -31.67 5.93
C ASN A 232 2.30 -30.35 5.54
N HIS A 233 2.45 -29.42 6.47
CA HIS A 233 2.98 -28.07 6.21
C HIS A 233 4.14 -27.74 7.14
N ASP A 234 4.88 -26.70 6.78
CA ASP A 234 6.05 -26.23 7.51
C ASP A 234 5.70 -25.12 8.51
N VAL A 235 4.65 -24.34 8.23
CA VAL A 235 4.11 -23.28 9.08
C VAL A 235 2.58 -23.39 9.08
N VAL A 236 1.93 -23.09 10.21
CA VAL A 236 0.47 -23.07 10.29
C VAL A 236 -0.02 -21.73 10.84
N LEU A 237 -0.94 -21.10 10.12
CA LEU A 237 -1.64 -19.89 10.53
C LEU A 237 -3.10 -20.24 10.86
N ILE A 238 -3.55 -19.86 12.05
CA ILE A 238 -4.96 -19.97 12.45
C ILE A 238 -5.50 -18.54 12.48
N ASN A 239 -6.39 -18.20 11.57
CA ASN A 239 -7.08 -16.91 11.59
C ASN A 239 -8.34 -17.05 12.45
N ALA A 240 -8.19 -16.81 13.74
CA ALA A 240 -9.23 -16.98 14.73
C ALA A 240 -9.52 -15.67 15.46
N GLY A 241 -10.71 -15.56 16.04
CA GLY A 241 -10.99 -14.56 17.05
C GLY A 241 -10.15 -14.85 18.30
N SER A 242 -8.86 -14.54 18.25
CA SER A 242 -7.90 -14.71 19.37
C SER A 242 -8.08 -13.62 20.44
N SER A 243 -9.33 -13.19 20.67
CA SER A 243 -9.64 -12.21 21.69
C SER A 243 -9.94 -12.92 23.04
N ALA A 244 -9.93 -12.17 24.13
CA ALA A 244 -10.33 -12.65 25.47
C ALA A 244 -11.80 -13.15 25.55
N GLY A 245 -12.35 -13.64 24.46
CA GLY A 245 -13.68 -14.21 24.35
C GLY A 245 -13.78 -15.63 24.89
N THR A 246 -14.99 -16.08 25.18
CA THR A 246 -15.28 -17.44 25.69
C THR A 246 -14.99 -18.55 24.68
N LYS A 247 -14.75 -18.22 23.41
CA LYS A 247 -14.47 -19.12 22.28
C LYS A 247 -13.02 -19.05 21.77
N ASP A 248 -12.06 -18.57 22.59
CA ASP A 248 -10.64 -18.60 22.20
C ASP A 248 -10.05 -20.00 22.44
N PHE A 249 -10.23 -20.87 21.45
CA PHE A 249 -9.70 -22.23 21.49
C PHE A 249 -8.22 -22.31 21.08
N THR A 250 -7.70 -21.32 20.36
CA THR A 250 -6.37 -21.37 19.73
C THR A 250 -5.26 -21.62 20.73
N LYS A 251 -5.19 -20.82 21.82
CA LYS A 251 -4.19 -21.01 22.89
C LYS A 251 -4.30 -22.39 23.54
N LYS A 252 -5.54 -22.82 23.84
CA LYS A 252 -5.80 -24.08 24.52
C LYS A 252 -5.34 -25.28 23.67
N ILE A 253 -5.70 -25.26 22.36
CA ILE A 253 -5.36 -26.33 21.43
C ILE A 253 -3.85 -26.38 21.20
N ILE A 254 -3.19 -25.23 20.97
CA ILE A 254 -1.73 -25.19 20.84
C ILE A 254 -1.04 -25.70 22.11
N GLY A 255 -1.54 -25.32 23.31
CA GLY A 255 -0.97 -25.79 24.58
C GLY A 255 -1.18 -27.27 24.84
N HIS A 256 -2.25 -27.86 24.27
CA HIS A 256 -2.50 -29.31 24.34
C HIS A 256 -1.61 -30.12 23.39
N LEU A 257 -1.34 -29.58 22.19
CA LEU A 257 -0.59 -30.28 21.13
C LEU A 257 0.91 -29.99 21.15
N GLY A 258 1.34 -28.92 21.81
CA GLY A 258 2.72 -28.47 21.79
C GLY A 258 3.01 -27.41 22.85
N THR A 259 3.82 -26.43 22.51
CA THR A 259 4.27 -25.37 23.42
C THR A 259 3.75 -24.01 23.00
N VAL A 260 3.11 -23.28 23.93
CA VAL A 260 2.75 -21.85 23.72
C VAL A 260 3.95 -20.99 24.15
N VAL A 261 4.58 -20.31 23.21
CA VAL A 261 5.72 -19.40 23.43
C VAL A 261 5.22 -18.04 23.95
N ALA A 262 4.15 -17.55 23.36
CA ALA A 262 3.51 -16.30 23.79
C ALA A 262 2.01 -16.32 23.55
N HIS A 263 1.25 -15.71 24.46
CA HIS A 263 -0.16 -15.40 24.30
C HIS A 263 -0.37 -13.90 24.55
N GLY A 264 -0.35 -13.14 23.47
CA GLY A 264 -0.43 -11.69 23.46
C GLY A 264 0.93 -11.00 23.31
N LEU A 265 0.95 -10.05 22.39
CA LEU A 265 2.08 -9.16 22.12
C LEU A 265 1.73 -7.75 22.58
N ALA A 266 2.71 -7.02 23.09
CA ALA A 266 2.53 -5.62 23.50
C ALA A 266 2.54 -4.68 22.29
N ILE A 267 1.70 -4.98 21.28
CA ILE A 267 1.55 -4.19 20.05
C ILE A 267 0.11 -3.72 19.83
N LYS A 268 -0.05 -2.70 19.04
CA LYS A 268 -1.34 -2.15 18.64
C LYS A 268 -1.26 -1.63 17.19
N PRO A 269 -2.07 -2.20 16.27
CA PRO A 269 -2.94 -3.36 16.42
C PRO A 269 -2.17 -4.69 16.46
N GLY A 270 -2.83 -5.80 16.82
CA GLY A 270 -2.23 -7.14 16.81
C GLY A 270 -2.00 -7.76 18.19
N LYS A 271 -2.47 -7.11 19.28
CA LYS A 271 -2.27 -7.58 20.65
C LYS A 271 -2.61 -9.06 20.89
N PRO A 272 -3.76 -9.60 20.41
CA PRO A 272 -4.17 -10.97 20.76
C PRO A 272 -3.53 -12.05 19.88
N THR A 273 -2.27 -11.92 19.53
CA THR A 273 -1.51 -12.91 18.76
C THR A 273 -1.08 -14.07 19.67
N VAL A 274 -1.17 -15.29 19.15
CA VAL A 274 -0.67 -16.49 19.83
C VAL A 274 0.51 -17.06 19.04
N LEU A 275 1.63 -17.32 19.71
CA LEU A 275 2.80 -17.95 19.11
C LEU A 275 3.02 -19.30 19.77
N GLY A 276 3.08 -20.36 18.98
CA GLY A 276 3.29 -21.71 19.46
C GLY A 276 4.18 -22.54 18.54
N ILE A 277 4.64 -23.66 19.08
CA ILE A 277 5.42 -24.67 18.38
C ILE A 277 4.75 -26.02 18.59
N ILE A 278 4.46 -26.73 17.49
CA ILE A 278 3.94 -28.09 17.50
C ILE A 278 4.82 -28.91 16.54
N ASP A 279 5.35 -30.04 16.99
CA ASP A 279 6.26 -30.90 16.22
C ASP A 279 7.40 -30.12 15.54
N ASP A 280 8.07 -29.24 16.29
CA ASP A 280 9.13 -28.32 15.82
C ASP A 280 8.68 -27.32 14.74
N LYS A 281 7.40 -27.17 14.48
CA LYS A 281 6.84 -26.29 13.45
C LYS A 281 6.18 -25.06 14.06
N PRO A 282 6.39 -23.88 13.47
CA PRO A 282 5.73 -22.64 13.88
C PRO A 282 4.22 -22.69 13.66
N VAL A 283 3.46 -22.39 14.72
CA VAL A 283 2.00 -22.24 14.69
C VAL A 283 1.65 -20.85 15.20
N ILE A 284 0.95 -20.06 14.39
CA ILE A 284 0.66 -18.66 14.70
C ILE A 284 -0.85 -18.43 14.68
N GLY A 285 -1.40 -18.06 15.84
CA GLY A 285 -2.76 -17.56 15.96
C GLY A 285 -2.81 -16.09 15.54
N VAL A 286 -3.39 -15.81 14.38
CA VAL A 286 -3.48 -14.48 13.78
C VAL A 286 -4.83 -13.86 14.15
N PRO A 287 -4.87 -12.60 14.65
CA PRO A 287 -6.12 -11.92 15.00
C PRO A 287 -7.10 -11.79 13.82
N GLY A 288 -8.42 -11.92 14.10
CA GLY A 288 -9.46 -11.84 13.06
C GLY A 288 -9.66 -10.45 12.45
N TYR A 289 -9.30 -9.36 13.12
CA TYR A 289 -9.43 -8.01 12.54
C TYR A 289 -8.37 -7.75 11.47
N PRO A 290 -8.76 -7.26 10.27
CA PRO A 290 -7.88 -7.18 9.10
C PRO A 290 -6.56 -6.44 9.33
N VAL A 291 -6.60 -5.27 9.99
CA VAL A 291 -5.37 -4.49 10.24
C VAL A 291 -4.46 -5.15 11.28
N SER A 292 -5.04 -5.79 12.30
CA SER A 292 -4.29 -6.60 13.26
C SER A 292 -3.62 -7.78 12.58
N ALA A 293 -4.36 -8.45 11.73
CA ALA A 293 -3.89 -9.58 10.94
C ALA A 293 -2.71 -9.18 10.03
N TYR A 294 -2.86 -8.11 9.26
CA TYR A 294 -1.80 -7.59 8.41
C TYR A 294 -0.53 -7.24 9.20
N THR A 295 -0.68 -6.59 10.36
CA THR A 295 0.46 -6.26 11.24
C THR A 295 1.20 -7.52 11.70
N VAL A 296 0.48 -8.58 12.07
CA VAL A 296 1.09 -9.86 12.49
C VAL A 296 1.74 -10.56 11.31
N MET A 297 1.13 -10.53 10.13
CA MET A 297 1.75 -11.07 8.91
C MET A 297 3.08 -10.38 8.61
N ASP A 298 3.12 -9.03 8.68
CA ASP A 298 4.34 -8.26 8.40
C ASP A 298 5.41 -8.39 9.50
N LYS A 299 5.01 -8.34 10.78
CA LYS A 299 5.98 -8.27 11.89
C LYS A 299 6.36 -9.64 12.48
N VAL A 300 5.59 -10.70 12.19
CA VAL A 300 5.84 -12.05 12.75
C VAL A 300 5.98 -13.10 11.67
N VAL A 301 4.98 -13.24 10.77
CA VAL A 301 4.98 -14.32 9.78
C VAL A 301 6.09 -14.12 8.73
N LYS A 302 6.28 -12.90 8.24
CA LYS A 302 7.37 -12.57 7.30
C LYS A 302 8.74 -12.93 7.85
N PRO A 303 9.15 -12.52 9.07
CA PRO A 303 10.40 -12.95 9.69
C PRO A 303 10.56 -14.47 9.83
N VAL A 304 9.47 -15.21 10.09
CA VAL A 304 9.50 -16.68 10.15
C VAL A 304 9.86 -17.26 8.78
N ILE A 305 9.20 -16.80 7.71
CA ILE A 305 9.49 -17.26 6.35
C ILE A 305 10.91 -16.87 5.92
N GLU A 306 11.34 -15.62 6.19
CA GLU A 306 12.70 -15.13 5.91
C GLU A 306 13.76 -15.99 6.62
N LYS A 307 13.52 -16.35 7.89
CA LYS A 307 14.41 -17.25 8.66
C LYS A 307 14.49 -18.64 8.03
N MET A 308 13.36 -19.23 7.65
CA MET A 308 13.30 -20.56 7.05
C MET A 308 14.01 -20.62 5.71
N THR A 309 13.83 -19.60 4.87
CA THR A 309 14.42 -19.52 3.53
C THR A 309 15.84 -18.95 3.53
N CYS A 310 16.37 -18.55 4.69
CA CYS A 310 17.62 -17.80 4.81
C CYS A 310 17.65 -16.51 3.99
N THR A 311 16.49 -15.91 3.72
CA THR A 311 16.39 -14.63 3.01
C THR A 311 16.89 -13.51 3.91
N PRO A 312 17.80 -12.64 3.42
CA PRO A 312 18.17 -11.45 4.18
C PRO A 312 16.97 -10.58 4.50
N PRO A 313 16.88 -10.00 5.70
CA PRO A 313 15.77 -9.12 6.06
C PRO A 313 15.59 -7.99 5.03
N THR A 314 14.35 -7.75 4.63
CA THR A 314 14.02 -6.69 3.66
C THR A 314 14.40 -5.33 4.23
N LYS A 315 15.26 -4.58 3.53
CA LYS A 315 15.60 -3.20 3.92
C LYS A 315 14.35 -2.32 3.76
N ARG A 316 13.90 -1.76 4.86
CA ARG A 316 12.78 -0.81 4.87
C ARG A 316 13.28 0.59 4.57
N GLN A 317 12.49 1.35 3.81
CA GLN A 317 12.78 2.75 3.52
C GLN A 317 12.05 3.65 4.52
N TYR A 318 12.66 4.76 4.87
CA TYR A 318 12.12 5.70 5.85
C TYR A 318 12.24 7.13 5.34
N VAL A 319 11.27 7.96 5.74
CA VAL A 319 11.34 9.42 5.60
C VAL A 319 11.04 10.08 6.95
N THR A 320 11.57 11.27 7.14
CA THR A 320 11.15 12.14 8.25
C THR A 320 10.00 13.01 7.77
N ALA A 321 8.90 13.03 8.51
CA ALA A 321 7.69 13.78 8.18
C ALA A 321 7.15 14.53 9.40
N THR A 322 6.51 15.68 9.18
CA THR A 322 5.83 16.44 10.24
C THR A 322 4.43 15.88 10.46
N LEU A 323 4.09 15.54 11.70
CA LEU A 323 2.77 15.01 12.05
C LEU A 323 1.71 16.13 12.00
N THR A 324 0.63 15.93 11.23
CA THR A 324 -0.40 16.97 11.02
C THR A 324 -1.41 17.08 12.15
N LYS A 325 -1.56 16.02 12.97
CA LYS A 325 -2.56 15.95 14.04
C LYS A 325 -1.99 15.19 15.23
N ARG A 326 -2.26 15.67 16.44
CA ARG A 326 -1.90 15.00 17.68
C ARG A 326 -2.43 13.56 17.73
N VAL A 327 -1.60 12.64 18.17
CA VAL A 327 -1.92 11.24 18.39
C VAL A 327 -1.64 10.87 19.84
N VAL A 328 -2.64 10.37 20.54
CA VAL A 328 -2.46 9.80 21.88
C VAL A 328 -2.19 8.31 21.74
N SER A 329 -1.13 7.79 22.35
CA SER A 329 -0.77 6.38 22.32
C SER A 329 -0.91 5.74 23.70
N SER A 330 -0.73 4.41 23.75
CA SER A 330 -0.81 3.64 24.99
C SER A 330 0.58 3.33 25.52
N LEU A 331 0.86 3.69 26.76
CA LEU A 331 2.12 3.33 27.45
C LEU A 331 2.41 1.82 27.49
N LYS A 332 1.37 0.99 27.36
CA LYS A 332 1.47 -0.48 27.50
C LYS A 332 1.79 -1.21 26.21
N SER A 333 1.71 -0.54 25.05
CA SER A 333 1.84 -1.19 23.75
C SER A 333 2.62 -0.32 22.78
N ARG A 334 3.48 -0.92 21.97
CA ARG A 334 4.08 -0.31 20.79
C ARG A 334 3.00 -0.16 19.73
N GLU A 335 2.82 1.03 19.17
CA GLU A 335 1.74 1.30 18.23
C GLU A 335 2.26 1.52 16.80
N PHE A 336 1.72 0.76 15.86
CA PHE A 336 1.96 0.91 14.42
C PHE A 336 0.87 1.81 13.82
N LEU A 337 1.13 3.11 13.82
CA LEU A 337 0.21 4.13 13.35
C LEU A 337 0.29 4.26 11.83
N ARG A 338 -0.81 4.01 11.14
CA ARG A 338 -0.93 4.23 9.70
C ARG A 338 -1.05 5.71 9.40
N VAL A 339 -0.27 6.17 8.42
CA VAL A 339 -0.29 7.56 7.97
C VAL A 339 -0.38 7.65 6.45
N ALA A 340 -1.11 8.65 5.98
CA ALA A 340 -1.02 9.11 4.61
C ALA A 340 0.07 10.17 4.52
N LEU A 341 0.90 10.15 3.48
CA LEU A 341 2.00 11.08 3.30
C LEU A 341 1.70 12.07 2.18
N GLY A 342 1.95 13.34 2.47
CA GLY A 342 1.98 14.41 1.50
C GLY A 342 3.35 15.05 1.43
N PHE A 343 3.71 15.58 0.27
CA PHE A 343 4.96 16.32 0.06
C PHE A 343 4.65 17.73 -0.40
N ILE A 344 5.03 18.75 0.39
CA ILE A 344 4.69 20.15 0.17
C ILE A 344 5.91 21.00 0.48
N ASP A 345 6.31 21.88 -0.43
CA ASP A 345 7.43 22.82 -0.24
C ASP A 345 8.72 22.15 0.29
N GLY A 346 9.05 20.96 -0.24
CA GLY A 346 10.26 20.23 0.14
C GLY A 346 10.17 19.42 1.44
N LYS A 347 8.99 19.35 2.09
CA LYS A 347 8.77 18.67 3.37
C LYS A 347 7.70 17.59 3.26
N TYR A 348 7.89 16.50 3.99
CA TYR A 348 6.85 15.47 4.13
C TYR A 348 5.95 15.80 5.32
N PHE A 349 4.66 15.59 5.13
CA PHE A 349 3.62 15.67 6.16
C PHE A 349 2.95 14.32 6.33
N ALA A 350 2.87 13.86 7.58
CA ALA A 350 2.23 12.60 7.94
C ALA A 350 0.87 12.88 8.57
N THR A 351 -0.19 12.45 7.89
CA THR A 351 -1.56 12.59 8.39
C THR A 351 -2.04 11.25 8.94
N PRO A 352 -2.33 11.16 10.25
CA PRO A 352 -2.84 9.95 10.87
C PRO A 352 -4.16 9.50 10.25
N LEU A 353 -4.24 8.22 9.89
CA LEU A 353 -5.45 7.59 9.39
C LEU A 353 -6.25 6.95 10.53
N GLU A 354 -7.42 6.40 10.21
CA GLU A 354 -8.28 5.74 11.17
C GLU A 354 -7.56 4.59 11.89
N ARG A 355 -7.65 4.57 13.24
CA ARG A 355 -6.84 3.68 14.10
C ARG A 355 -7.52 2.35 14.43
N GLY A 356 -8.76 2.14 13.98
CA GLY A 356 -9.51 0.91 14.22
C GLY A 356 -8.78 -0.33 13.68
N ALA A 357 -8.78 -1.42 14.46
CA ALA A 357 -8.20 -2.69 14.03
C ALA A 357 -8.97 -3.33 12.85
N ALA A 358 -10.26 -3.00 12.72
CA ALA A 358 -11.14 -3.42 11.63
C ALA A 358 -11.09 -2.50 10.39
N ALA A 359 -10.47 -1.32 10.49
CA ALA A 359 -10.48 -0.29 9.46
C ALA A 359 -9.52 -0.63 8.30
N ILE A 360 -9.83 -1.65 7.50
CA ILE A 360 -8.98 -2.13 6.40
C ILE A 360 -8.63 -1.00 5.41
N MET A 361 -9.58 -0.08 5.14
CA MET A 361 -9.34 1.06 4.24
C MET A 361 -8.23 1.99 4.75
N SER A 362 -7.93 1.99 6.06
CA SER A 362 -6.78 2.72 6.57
C SER A 362 -5.43 2.11 6.15
N MET A 363 -5.37 0.80 5.88
CA MET A 363 -4.18 0.16 5.30
C MET A 363 -4.09 0.43 3.80
N VAL A 364 -5.23 0.37 3.07
CA VAL A 364 -5.28 0.65 1.63
C VAL A 364 -4.83 2.07 1.32
N LYS A 365 -5.19 3.03 2.19
CA LYS A 365 -4.85 4.47 2.03
C LYS A 365 -3.51 4.84 2.68
N ALA A 366 -2.83 3.92 3.39
CA ALA A 366 -1.59 4.23 4.08
C ALA A 366 -0.41 4.29 3.11
N ASP A 367 0.36 5.37 3.17
CA ASP A 367 1.65 5.50 2.50
C ASP A 367 2.82 5.09 3.39
N GLY A 368 2.57 5.00 4.70
CA GLY A 368 3.59 4.59 5.65
C GLY A 368 3.05 4.30 7.04
N ILE A 369 3.97 3.84 7.87
CA ILE A 369 3.71 3.50 9.28
C ILE A 369 4.66 4.30 10.16
N VAL A 370 4.12 4.99 11.16
CA VAL A 370 4.87 5.55 12.29
C VAL A 370 4.87 4.52 13.40
N ASP A 371 6.05 4.15 13.84
CA ASP A 371 6.27 3.22 14.93
C ASP A 371 6.43 4.01 16.23
N ILE A 372 5.41 3.93 17.10
CA ILE A 372 5.40 4.63 18.39
C ILE A 372 5.76 3.62 19.48
N ASP A 373 6.90 3.82 20.11
CA ASP A 373 7.41 2.94 21.14
C ASP A 373 6.49 2.87 22.37
N ARG A 374 6.68 1.81 23.15
CA ARG A 374 6.10 1.68 24.50
C ARG A 374 6.61 2.82 25.37
N ASN A 375 5.83 3.20 26.38
CA ASN A 375 6.12 4.30 27.31
C ASN A 375 6.08 5.72 26.67
N VAL A 376 5.59 5.83 25.44
CA VAL A 376 5.30 7.12 24.79
C VAL A 376 3.79 7.37 24.84
N GLU A 377 3.37 8.46 25.51
CA GLU A 377 1.93 8.80 25.66
C GLU A 377 1.28 9.27 24.36
N GLY A 378 2.10 9.65 23.39
CA GLY A 378 1.64 10.13 22.09
C GLY A 378 2.68 11.05 21.44
N ILE A 379 2.26 11.67 20.35
CA ILE A 379 3.06 12.59 19.57
C ILE A 379 2.19 13.83 19.28
N ASP A 380 2.70 15.01 19.51
CA ASP A 380 1.95 16.23 19.26
C ASP A 380 1.95 16.62 17.76
N SER A 381 0.97 17.43 17.38
CA SER A 381 0.91 18.01 16.04
C SER A 381 2.09 18.94 15.83
N GLY A 382 2.76 18.84 14.70
CA GLY A 382 3.94 19.63 14.36
C GLY A 382 5.28 18.96 14.71
N GLU A 383 5.26 17.87 15.46
CA GLU A 383 6.49 17.11 15.75
C GLU A 383 6.93 16.29 14.53
N GLU A 384 8.23 16.08 14.42
CA GLU A 384 8.83 15.23 13.41
C GLU A 384 8.75 13.76 13.80
N VAL A 385 8.33 12.91 12.86
CA VAL A 385 8.22 11.47 13.04
C VAL A 385 8.98 10.74 11.94
N ARG A 386 9.56 9.59 12.29
CA ARG A 386 10.14 8.68 11.33
C ARG A 386 9.04 7.75 10.78
N VAL A 387 8.84 7.78 9.47
CA VAL A 387 7.81 6.99 8.78
C VAL A 387 8.46 5.89 7.96
N GLU A 388 8.12 4.63 8.24
CA GLU A 388 8.42 3.48 7.39
C GLU A 388 7.53 3.56 6.15
N LEU A 389 8.12 3.57 4.94
CA LEU A 389 7.37 3.68 3.69
C LEU A 389 6.72 2.35 3.29
N LEU A 390 5.45 2.42 2.92
CA LEU A 390 4.69 1.35 2.25
C LEU A 390 4.55 1.62 0.75
N SER A 391 4.60 2.89 0.35
CA SER A 391 4.51 3.35 -1.04
C SER A 391 5.85 3.86 -1.53
N ASP A 392 6.03 3.86 -2.85
CA ASP A 392 7.19 4.45 -3.50
C ASP A 392 7.27 5.97 -3.25
N ILE A 393 8.48 6.46 -2.97
CA ILE A 393 8.74 7.87 -2.60
C ILE A 393 8.37 8.85 -3.71
N ASP A 394 8.59 8.49 -4.97
CA ASP A 394 8.26 9.36 -6.09
C ASP A 394 6.76 9.38 -6.37
N SER A 395 6.06 8.30 -6.06
CA SER A 395 4.60 8.27 -6.09
C SER A 395 4.00 9.21 -5.04
N ILE A 396 4.58 9.26 -3.82
CA ILE A 396 4.14 10.15 -2.73
C ILE A 396 4.32 11.62 -3.13
N LYS A 397 5.45 11.97 -3.74
CA LYS A 397 5.74 13.35 -4.15
C LYS A 397 4.77 13.90 -5.20
N ARG A 398 4.20 13.03 -6.02
CA ARG A 398 3.23 13.41 -7.06
C ARG A 398 1.79 13.56 -6.55
N LYS A 399 1.51 13.20 -5.30
CA LYS A 399 0.15 13.28 -4.75
C LYS A 399 -0.26 14.69 -4.42
N LEU A 400 -1.46 15.06 -4.85
CA LEU A 400 -2.11 16.28 -4.40
C LEU A 400 -2.65 16.07 -2.97
N VAL A 401 -2.22 16.88 -2.03
CA VAL A 401 -2.61 16.77 -0.62
C VAL A 401 -3.88 17.58 -0.37
N ILE A 402 -4.97 16.90 -0.04
CA ILE A 402 -6.28 17.50 0.23
C ILE A 402 -6.66 17.23 1.69
N ILE A 403 -6.73 18.27 2.53
CA ILE A 403 -7.10 18.14 3.94
C ILE A 403 -8.29 19.06 4.25
N GLY A 404 -9.42 18.51 4.65
CA GLY A 404 -10.61 19.32 4.95
C GLY A 404 -11.89 18.51 5.08
N SER A 405 -12.97 19.05 4.56
CA SER A 405 -14.26 18.37 4.57
C SER A 405 -14.32 17.29 3.49
N HIS A 406 -14.89 16.15 3.84
CA HIS A 406 -15.05 15.03 2.90
C HIS A 406 -16.26 15.23 1.98
N ASP A 407 -16.07 14.83 0.74
CA ASP A 407 -17.13 14.57 -0.24
C ASP A 407 -16.71 13.47 -1.21
N VAL A 408 -17.64 12.67 -1.71
CA VAL A 408 -17.36 11.59 -2.69
C VAL A 408 -16.75 12.15 -3.98
N ALA A 409 -17.01 13.41 -4.30
CA ALA A 409 -16.37 14.09 -5.44
C ALA A 409 -14.84 14.10 -5.36
N ILE A 410 -14.25 14.08 -4.16
CA ILE A 410 -12.79 13.94 -3.98
C ILE A 410 -12.30 12.56 -4.43
N ASP A 411 -13.07 11.50 -4.16
CA ASP A 411 -12.71 10.15 -4.59
C ASP A 411 -12.81 10.03 -6.13
N ILE A 412 -13.80 10.69 -6.76
CA ILE A 412 -13.92 10.78 -8.23
C ILE A 412 -12.71 11.53 -8.83
N ILE A 413 -12.28 12.64 -8.21
CA ILE A 413 -11.05 13.35 -8.63
C ILE A 413 -9.84 12.43 -8.47
N GLY A 414 -9.77 11.69 -7.37
CA GLY A 414 -8.69 10.75 -7.05
C GLY A 414 -8.56 9.58 -8.03
N ASP A 415 -9.63 9.24 -8.76
CA ASP A 415 -9.60 8.27 -9.87
C ASP A 415 -8.82 8.78 -11.09
N THR A 416 -8.75 10.10 -11.26
CA THR A 416 -8.10 10.74 -12.41
C THR A 416 -6.69 11.25 -12.11
N ILE A 417 -6.47 11.79 -10.91
CA ILE A 417 -5.16 12.33 -10.47
C ILE A 417 -4.78 11.76 -9.12
N PRO A 418 -3.47 11.55 -8.85
CA PRO A 418 -3.04 11.04 -7.55
C PRO A 418 -3.38 12.02 -6.42
N VAL A 419 -4.23 11.59 -5.48
CA VAL A 419 -4.67 12.39 -4.33
C VAL A 419 -4.37 11.65 -3.04
N VAL A 420 -3.92 12.37 -2.03
CA VAL A 420 -4.00 11.96 -0.65
C VAL A 420 -5.01 12.84 0.08
N SER A 421 -6.03 12.25 0.67
CA SER A 421 -7.09 13.02 1.34
C SER A 421 -7.20 12.67 2.82
N ALA A 422 -7.37 13.71 3.66
CA ALA A 422 -7.63 13.57 5.08
C ALA A 422 -8.89 14.34 5.48
N HIS A 423 -9.78 13.66 6.19
CA HIS A 423 -11.11 14.15 6.51
C HIS A 423 -11.13 14.72 7.93
N VAL A 424 -10.93 16.02 8.06
CA VAL A 424 -10.86 16.74 9.36
C VAL A 424 -11.95 17.81 9.54
N GLY A 425 -12.87 17.90 8.57
CA GLY A 425 -13.88 18.94 8.49
C GLY A 425 -13.34 20.28 7.97
N SER A 426 -14.23 21.20 7.64
CA SER A 426 -13.88 22.49 7.02
C SER A 426 -12.93 23.33 7.88
N MET A 427 -13.17 23.43 9.20
CA MET A 427 -12.28 24.17 10.11
C MET A 427 -10.91 23.52 10.22
N GLY A 428 -10.86 22.18 10.29
CA GLY A 428 -9.60 21.44 10.25
C GLY A 428 -8.81 21.69 8.97
N GLY A 429 -9.50 21.83 7.82
CA GLY A 429 -8.92 22.22 6.54
C GLY A 429 -8.30 23.62 6.57
N ILE A 430 -8.99 24.61 7.16
CA ILE A 430 -8.47 25.97 7.36
C ILE A 430 -7.17 25.94 8.17
N PHE A 431 -7.13 25.19 9.27
CA PHE A 431 -5.92 25.09 10.10
C PHE A 431 -4.79 24.34 9.39
N ALA A 432 -5.11 23.27 8.63
CA ALA A 432 -4.11 22.57 7.83
C ALA A 432 -3.50 23.49 6.77
N MET A 433 -4.31 24.28 6.07
CA MET A 433 -3.86 25.29 5.10
C MET A 433 -2.97 26.36 5.75
N LYS A 434 -3.35 26.85 6.94
CA LYS A 434 -2.58 27.84 7.69
C LYS A 434 -1.20 27.31 8.08
N ASN A 435 -1.12 26.05 8.44
CA ASN A 435 0.13 25.37 8.81
C ASN A 435 0.93 24.88 7.59
N GLY A 436 0.47 25.11 6.36
CA GLY A 436 1.14 24.66 5.13
C GLY A 436 1.13 23.14 4.93
N ALA A 437 0.19 22.44 5.58
CA ALA A 437 0.11 20.97 5.59
C ALA A 437 -0.77 20.39 4.47
N CYS A 438 -1.34 21.21 3.59
CA CYS A 438 -2.12 20.77 2.42
C CYS A 438 -1.94 21.70 1.24
N HIS A 439 -2.16 21.15 0.04
CA HIS A 439 -2.25 21.92 -1.20
C HIS A 439 -3.63 22.57 -1.34
N ILE A 440 -4.68 21.82 -1.00
CA ILE A 440 -6.08 22.21 -1.12
C ILE A 440 -6.82 21.87 0.17
N ALA A 441 -7.68 22.78 0.63
CA ALA A 441 -8.59 22.51 1.73
C ALA A 441 -10.05 22.65 1.26
N PRO A 442 -10.81 21.53 1.17
CA PRO A 442 -12.25 21.58 0.92
C PRO A 442 -12.98 22.17 2.12
N ILE A 443 -13.82 23.17 1.86
CA ILE A 443 -14.58 23.89 2.90
C ILE A 443 -16.01 24.16 2.46
N HIS A 444 -16.94 24.22 3.43
CA HIS A 444 -18.35 24.60 3.24
C HIS A 444 -18.91 25.25 4.51
N LEU A 445 -18.34 26.40 4.88
CA LEU A 445 -18.66 27.12 6.11
C LEU A 445 -19.67 28.23 5.82
N LEU A 446 -20.86 28.12 6.42
CA LEU A 446 -21.89 29.16 6.34
C LEU A 446 -21.67 30.21 7.42
N ASP A 447 -21.57 31.47 7.02
CA ASP A 447 -21.63 32.59 7.92
C ASP A 447 -23.14 32.88 8.25
N ALA A 448 -23.50 32.72 9.52
CA ALA A 448 -24.89 32.85 9.96
C ALA A 448 -25.42 34.30 9.97
N GLU A 449 -24.53 35.31 9.89
CA GLU A 449 -24.89 36.72 9.90
C GLU A 449 -25.12 37.22 8.47
N THR A 450 -24.22 36.87 7.56
CA THR A 450 -24.24 37.34 6.16
C THR A 450 -24.96 36.37 5.22
N GLY A 451 -25.08 35.10 5.58
CA GLY A 451 -25.61 34.03 4.72
C GLY A 451 -24.59 33.61 3.63
N GLU A 452 -23.37 34.11 3.69
CA GLU A 452 -22.33 33.85 2.68
C GLU A 452 -21.47 32.63 3.09
N TYR A 453 -21.12 31.79 2.06
CA TYR A 453 -20.26 30.64 2.29
C TYR A 453 -18.78 30.98 2.11
N ASN A 454 -17.94 30.45 2.99
CA ASN A 454 -16.48 30.33 2.91
C ASN A 454 -15.70 31.65 2.96
N ILE A 455 -16.05 32.67 2.17
CA ILE A 455 -15.30 33.92 2.04
C ILE A 455 -15.07 34.64 3.38
N PRO A 456 -16.09 34.83 4.23
CA PRO A 456 -15.92 35.51 5.53
C PRO A 456 -14.93 34.77 6.44
N PHE A 457 -14.96 33.44 6.43
CA PHE A 457 -14.02 32.62 7.21
C PHE A 457 -12.60 32.74 6.68
N VAL A 458 -12.41 32.68 5.35
CA VAL A 458 -11.06 32.82 4.76
C VAL A 458 -10.46 34.17 5.10
N LYS A 459 -11.20 35.25 4.93
CA LYS A 459 -10.76 36.61 5.33
C LYS A 459 -10.38 36.70 6.81
N LYS A 460 -11.20 36.09 7.67
CA LYS A 460 -10.95 36.08 9.13
C LYS A 460 -9.65 35.39 9.52
N TYR A 461 -9.27 34.28 8.87
CA TYR A 461 -8.14 33.46 9.27
C TYR A 461 -6.83 33.78 8.53
N PHE A 462 -6.89 34.34 7.31
CA PHE A 462 -5.72 34.58 6.46
C PHE A 462 -5.49 36.06 6.10
N GLY A 463 -6.48 36.91 6.32
CA GLY A 463 -6.47 38.28 5.79
C GLY A 463 -6.75 38.33 4.28
N GLU A 464 -6.63 39.50 3.67
CA GLU A 464 -6.95 39.71 2.26
C GLU A 464 -5.72 39.48 1.35
N GLY A 465 -5.95 38.98 0.15
CA GLY A 465 -4.99 38.95 -0.94
C GLY A 465 -4.02 37.76 -0.99
N THR A 466 -4.02 36.87 0.01
CA THR A 466 -3.08 35.73 0.08
C THR A 466 -3.65 34.40 -0.37
N MET A 467 -4.98 34.29 -0.36
CA MET A 467 -5.69 33.06 -0.66
C MET A 467 -6.56 33.17 -1.90
N ALA A 468 -6.95 32.02 -2.43
CA ALA A 468 -7.94 31.88 -3.48
C ALA A 468 -8.91 30.75 -3.12
N ILE A 469 -10.17 30.92 -3.55
CA ILE A 469 -11.20 29.91 -3.49
C ILE A 469 -11.46 29.44 -4.93
N ILE A 470 -11.23 28.17 -5.19
CA ILE A 470 -11.69 27.50 -6.42
C ILE A 470 -13.12 27.05 -6.12
N LYS A 471 -14.10 27.60 -6.84
CA LYS A 471 -15.49 27.19 -6.72
C LYS A 471 -15.64 25.72 -7.09
N GLY A 472 -16.22 24.98 -6.21
CA GLY A 472 -16.43 23.55 -6.37
C GLY A 472 -17.85 23.22 -6.81
N LEU A 473 -18.65 22.68 -5.92
CA LEU A 473 -19.97 22.13 -6.18
C LEU A 473 -21.01 22.79 -5.29
N GLY A 474 -22.18 23.05 -5.84
CA GLY A 474 -23.38 23.24 -5.03
C GLY A 474 -23.89 21.88 -4.58
N ARG A 475 -24.28 21.75 -3.30
CA ARG A 475 -24.82 20.51 -2.74
C ARG A 475 -26.14 20.76 -2.04
N THR A 476 -27.11 19.88 -2.26
CA THR A 476 -28.36 19.92 -1.51
C THR A 476 -28.14 19.24 -0.15
N GLN A 477 -28.39 19.98 0.93
CA GLN A 477 -28.40 19.47 2.30
C GLN A 477 -29.85 19.17 2.72
N GLY A 478 -30.04 18.10 3.46
CA GLY A 478 -31.40 17.72 3.92
C GLY A 478 -31.38 16.69 5.05
N LEU A 479 -32.58 16.46 5.60
CA LEU A 479 -32.79 15.36 6.53
C LEU A 479 -32.92 14.06 5.75
N MET A 480 -32.15 13.07 6.14
CA MET A 480 -32.21 11.70 5.66
C MET A 480 -33.08 10.89 6.61
N VAL A 481 -34.10 10.23 6.10
CA VAL A 481 -35.01 9.37 6.86
C VAL A 481 -35.16 8.03 6.17
N ARG A 482 -35.60 6.99 6.90
CA ARG A 482 -35.82 5.68 6.26
C ARG A 482 -36.91 5.79 5.21
N ARG A 483 -36.79 5.00 4.16
CA ARG A 483 -37.74 4.97 3.06
C ARG A 483 -39.18 4.73 3.55
N GLY A 484 -40.08 5.64 3.18
CA GLY A 484 -41.47 5.60 3.58
C GLY A 484 -41.75 6.07 5.01
N ASP A 485 -40.76 6.65 5.70
CA ASP A 485 -41.00 7.25 7.04
C ASP A 485 -41.46 8.70 6.91
N ASP A 486 -42.73 8.92 7.06
CA ASP A 486 -43.40 10.22 6.94
C ASP A 486 -43.58 10.98 8.27
N ARG A 487 -43.06 10.43 9.37
CA ARG A 487 -43.19 11.00 10.73
C ARG A 487 -42.32 12.26 10.92
N ILE A 488 -41.26 12.43 10.16
CA ILE A 488 -40.35 13.56 10.21
C ILE A 488 -40.42 14.28 8.86
N LYS A 489 -40.75 15.57 8.88
CA LYS A 489 -40.91 16.42 7.69
C LYS A 489 -40.02 17.67 7.73
N SER A 490 -39.50 18.00 8.91
CA SER A 490 -38.69 19.20 9.12
C SER A 490 -37.80 19.05 10.35
N VAL A 491 -36.84 19.96 10.51
CA VAL A 491 -36.01 20.06 11.71
C VAL A 491 -36.87 20.35 12.97
N GLY A 492 -38.03 20.99 12.78
CA GLY A 492 -38.99 21.28 13.86
C GLY A 492 -39.50 20.04 14.58
N ASP A 493 -39.61 18.91 13.88
CA ASP A 493 -40.15 17.65 14.44
C ASP A 493 -39.19 16.98 15.44
N LEU A 494 -37.93 17.46 15.52
CA LEU A 494 -36.92 16.97 16.48
C LEU A 494 -37.12 17.55 17.89
N LYS A 495 -38.00 18.54 18.03
CA LYS A 495 -38.26 19.19 19.32
C LYS A 495 -38.82 18.20 20.34
N GLY A 496 -38.24 18.24 21.56
CA GLY A 496 -38.68 17.40 22.67
C GLY A 496 -38.16 15.97 22.63
N GLY A 497 -37.16 15.67 21.77
CA GLY A 497 -36.40 14.42 21.82
C GLY A 497 -37.13 13.15 21.39
N ARG A 498 -38.32 13.29 20.73
CA ARG A 498 -39.15 12.16 20.29
C ARG A 498 -38.44 11.26 19.28
N PHE A 499 -37.63 11.86 18.38
CA PHE A 499 -36.88 11.16 17.35
C PHE A 499 -35.38 11.24 17.65
N SER A 500 -34.69 10.14 17.42
CA SER A 500 -33.23 10.08 17.55
C SER A 500 -32.56 10.63 16.32
N PHE A 501 -31.51 11.43 16.53
CA PHE A 501 -30.78 12.15 15.47
C PHE A 501 -29.30 11.75 15.41
N ALA A 502 -28.85 11.32 14.24
CA ALA A 502 -27.43 11.06 13.95
C ALA A 502 -26.77 12.38 13.50
N ASN A 503 -25.81 12.88 14.29
CA ASN A 503 -25.18 14.17 14.04
C ASN A 503 -23.82 14.05 13.36
N ARG A 504 -23.37 15.12 12.75
CA ARG A 504 -22.00 15.24 12.26
C ARG A 504 -21.06 15.69 13.36
N GLN A 505 -19.77 15.34 13.22
CA GLN A 505 -18.72 15.74 14.16
C GLN A 505 -18.64 17.27 14.33
N SER A 506 -18.20 17.71 15.51
CA SER A 506 -17.91 19.12 15.79
C SER A 506 -16.93 19.69 14.75
N GLY A 507 -17.21 20.93 14.28
CA GLY A 507 -16.44 21.60 13.22
C GLY A 507 -16.80 21.20 11.78
N ALA A 508 -17.74 20.30 11.57
CA ALA A 508 -18.29 20.03 10.24
C ALA A 508 -19.31 21.14 9.84
N GLY A 509 -19.27 21.58 8.57
CA GLY A 509 -20.20 22.59 8.06
C GLY A 509 -21.67 22.21 8.21
N THR A 510 -22.00 20.93 7.98
CA THR A 510 -23.36 20.39 8.21
C THR A 510 -23.79 20.49 9.68
N ARG A 511 -22.84 20.36 10.64
CA ARG A 511 -23.14 20.59 12.06
C ARG A 511 -23.48 22.06 12.32
N LEU A 512 -22.72 22.98 11.73
CA LEU A 512 -23.00 24.42 11.83
C LEU A 512 -24.33 24.78 11.20
N LEU A 513 -24.66 24.19 10.04
CA LEU A 513 -25.98 24.34 9.42
C LEU A 513 -27.08 23.81 10.32
N PHE A 514 -26.92 22.65 10.94
CA PHE A 514 -27.88 22.08 11.86
C PHE A 514 -28.11 22.99 13.08
N ASP A 515 -27.04 23.48 13.69
CA ASP A 515 -27.10 24.43 14.82
C ASP A 515 -27.82 25.72 14.43
N TYR A 516 -27.58 26.24 13.22
CA TYR A 516 -28.30 27.39 12.69
C TYR A 516 -29.81 27.11 12.52
N LEU A 517 -30.17 25.94 11.96
CA LEU A 517 -31.57 25.54 11.77
C LEU A 517 -32.29 25.33 13.10
N LEU A 518 -31.65 24.73 14.11
CA LEU A 518 -32.18 24.61 15.47
C LEU A 518 -32.48 25.98 16.06
N LYS A 519 -31.52 26.91 15.98
CA LYS A 519 -31.70 28.29 16.47
C LYS A 519 -32.86 29.00 15.76
N LYS A 520 -32.97 28.86 14.45
CA LYS A 520 -34.04 29.42 13.64
C LYS A 520 -35.41 28.84 14.01
N SER A 521 -35.45 27.56 14.40
CA SER A 521 -36.66 26.86 14.83
C SER A 521 -36.97 27.03 16.32
N GLY A 522 -36.15 27.75 17.09
CA GLY A 522 -36.33 27.93 18.53
C GLY A 522 -36.21 26.62 19.34
N ILE A 523 -35.29 25.73 18.90
CA ILE A 523 -35.04 24.44 19.54
C ILE A 523 -33.68 24.47 20.21
N SER A 524 -33.61 24.08 21.49
CA SER A 524 -32.35 23.90 22.20
C SER A 524 -31.66 22.59 21.78
N LYS A 525 -30.35 22.58 21.83
CA LYS A 525 -29.54 21.37 21.56
C LYS A 525 -29.91 20.21 22.49
N ASP A 526 -30.21 20.52 23.74
CA ASP A 526 -30.62 19.55 24.76
C ASP A 526 -32.01 18.92 24.50
N GLU A 527 -32.83 19.55 23.65
CA GLU A 527 -34.12 19.02 23.22
C GLU A 527 -34.00 17.99 22.07
N VAL A 528 -32.78 17.79 21.51
CA VAL A 528 -32.55 16.84 20.40
C VAL A 528 -31.94 15.56 20.93
N ASN A 529 -32.67 14.47 20.87
CA ASN A 529 -32.16 13.15 21.25
C ASN A 529 -31.05 12.69 20.28
N GLY A 530 -29.85 12.45 20.79
CA GLY A 530 -28.71 12.01 19.98
C GLY A 530 -27.85 13.16 19.46
N TYR A 531 -28.07 14.43 19.86
CA TYR A 531 -27.25 15.56 19.44
C TYR A 531 -25.76 15.35 19.64
N GLU A 532 -25.31 14.65 20.70
CA GLU A 532 -23.92 14.35 21.01
C GLU A 532 -23.38 13.09 20.30
N LYS A 533 -24.19 12.41 19.50
CA LYS A 533 -23.76 11.21 18.74
C LYS A 533 -23.22 11.61 17.39
N GLU A 534 -21.90 11.61 17.28
CA GLU A 534 -21.15 12.17 16.15
C GLU A 534 -20.68 11.11 15.15
N PHE A 535 -20.81 11.46 13.87
CA PHE A 535 -20.32 10.67 12.73
C PHE A 535 -19.40 11.49 11.84
N VAL A 536 -18.35 10.86 11.32
CA VAL A 536 -17.29 11.54 10.56
C VAL A 536 -17.69 11.86 9.11
N THR A 537 -18.53 11.02 8.47
CA THR A 537 -18.94 11.19 7.07
C THR A 537 -20.45 11.24 6.91
N HIS A 538 -20.92 11.81 5.79
CA HIS A 538 -22.35 11.79 5.44
C HIS A 538 -22.88 10.37 5.24
N LEU A 539 -22.07 9.50 4.60
CA LEU A 539 -22.42 8.08 4.41
C LEU A 539 -22.55 7.34 5.74
N ALA A 540 -21.72 7.66 6.75
CA ALA A 540 -21.83 7.04 8.07
C ALA A 540 -23.14 7.46 8.79
N VAL A 541 -23.57 8.72 8.63
CA VAL A 541 -24.89 9.18 9.11
C VAL A 541 -26.02 8.42 8.38
N ALA A 542 -25.97 8.36 7.05
CA ALA A 542 -26.96 7.66 6.24
C ALA A 542 -27.06 6.17 6.61
N CYS A 543 -25.92 5.50 6.78
CA CYS A 543 -25.86 4.11 7.22
C CYS A 543 -26.49 3.88 8.59
N ALA A 544 -26.25 4.78 9.55
CA ALA A 544 -26.85 4.72 10.89
C ALA A 544 -28.38 4.86 10.86
N VAL A 545 -28.90 5.71 9.96
CA VAL A 545 -30.33 5.86 9.73
C VAL A 545 -30.94 4.63 9.03
N GLN A 546 -30.27 4.13 7.97
CA GLN A 546 -30.72 2.94 7.23
C GLN A 546 -30.84 1.71 8.13
N ASN A 547 -29.87 1.50 9.01
CA ASN A 547 -29.84 0.36 9.93
C ASN A 547 -30.79 0.54 11.15
N GLY A 548 -31.55 1.66 11.23
CA GLY A 548 -32.48 1.90 12.30
C GLY A 548 -31.86 2.22 13.66
N VAL A 549 -30.57 2.55 13.70
CA VAL A 549 -29.88 2.99 14.93
C VAL A 549 -30.37 4.39 15.32
N PHE A 550 -30.67 5.23 14.31
CA PHE A 550 -31.27 6.56 14.46
C PHE A 550 -32.47 6.71 13.53
N ASP A 551 -33.41 7.58 13.92
CA ASP A 551 -34.59 7.86 13.12
C ASP A 551 -34.27 8.76 11.92
N CYS A 552 -33.38 9.73 12.09
CA CYS A 552 -32.93 10.63 11.04
C CYS A 552 -31.52 11.17 11.27
N GLY A 553 -30.99 11.88 10.27
CA GLY A 553 -29.76 12.64 10.36
C GLY A 553 -29.67 13.69 9.25
N LEU A 554 -28.83 14.72 9.42
CA LEU A 554 -28.61 15.74 8.41
C LEU A 554 -27.42 15.39 7.54
N GLY A 555 -27.59 15.48 6.20
CA GLY A 555 -26.52 15.17 5.26
C GLY A 555 -26.82 15.66 3.84
N VAL A 556 -25.96 15.23 2.90
CA VAL A 556 -26.08 15.53 1.47
C VAL A 556 -26.99 14.50 0.78
N GLU A 557 -27.71 14.93 -0.25
CA GLU A 557 -28.65 14.10 -1.00
C GLU A 557 -27.98 12.84 -1.60
N SER A 558 -26.74 12.96 -2.08
CA SER A 558 -25.97 11.82 -2.59
C SER A 558 -25.78 10.69 -1.57
N ALA A 559 -25.65 11.03 -0.28
CA ALA A 559 -25.54 10.01 0.77
C ALA A 559 -26.88 9.31 1.04
N ALA A 560 -27.99 10.03 0.97
CA ALA A 560 -29.33 9.44 1.06
C ALA A 560 -29.59 8.48 -0.10
N ASN A 561 -29.30 8.90 -1.34
CA ASN A 561 -29.45 8.09 -2.55
C ASN A 561 -28.63 6.81 -2.47
N ALA A 562 -27.34 6.90 -2.06
CA ALA A 562 -26.45 5.74 -1.93
C ALA A 562 -26.97 4.68 -0.94
N MET A 563 -27.76 5.09 0.06
CA MET A 563 -28.31 4.19 1.08
C MET A 563 -29.81 3.90 0.89
N GLY A 564 -30.42 4.38 -0.20
CA GLY A 564 -31.85 4.17 -0.49
C GLY A 564 -32.78 4.79 0.56
N LEU A 565 -32.39 5.93 1.15
CA LEU A 565 -33.15 6.71 2.10
C LEU A 565 -34.04 7.75 1.41
N ASP A 566 -35.11 8.16 2.04
CA ASP A 566 -35.88 9.35 1.65
C ASP A 566 -35.16 10.61 2.14
N PHE A 567 -35.28 11.69 1.37
CA PHE A 567 -34.56 12.93 1.58
C PHE A 567 -35.48 14.15 1.64
N ILE A 568 -35.34 14.96 2.70
CA ILE A 568 -36.11 16.15 2.91
C ILE A 568 -35.16 17.35 2.80
N PRO A 569 -35.13 18.10 1.69
CA PRO A 569 -34.19 19.19 1.47
C PRO A 569 -34.44 20.34 2.47
N VAL A 570 -33.33 20.89 3.01
CA VAL A 570 -33.36 22.03 3.94
C VAL A 570 -32.58 23.23 3.42
N GLY A 571 -31.72 23.07 2.43
CA GLY A 571 -30.96 24.18 1.84
C GLY A 571 -29.88 23.74 0.86
N GLN A 572 -29.30 24.74 0.21
CA GLN A 572 -28.12 24.57 -0.68
C GLN A 572 -26.88 25.05 0.04
N GLU A 573 -25.77 24.37 -0.17
CA GLU A 573 -24.45 24.80 0.31
C GLU A 573 -23.42 24.89 -0.81
N SER A 574 -22.40 25.72 -0.61
CA SER A 574 -21.25 25.82 -1.51
C SER A 574 -20.07 25.04 -0.95
N TYR A 575 -19.73 23.94 -1.62
CA TYR A 575 -18.55 23.13 -1.31
C TYR A 575 -17.40 23.56 -2.19
N ASP A 576 -16.45 24.32 -1.65
CA ASP A 576 -15.39 24.99 -2.39
C ASP A 576 -14.01 24.52 -1.92
N PHE A 577 -12.98 24.86 -2.69
CA PHE A 577 -11.61 24.44 -2.47
C PHE A 577 -10.71 25.64 -2.19
N LEU A 578 -10.26 25.78 -0.94
CA LEU A 578 -9.33 26.80 -0.53
C LEU A 578 -7.90 26.43 -0.95
N VAL A 579 -7.15 27.37 -1.52
CA VAL A 579 -5.78 27.21 -1.99
C VAL A 579 -4.99 28.49 -1.76
N LYS A 580 -3.67 28.40 -1.54
CA LYS A 580 -2.79 29.57 -1.53
C LYS A 580 -2.74 30.18 -2.92
N LYS A 581 -2.87 31.50 -3.02
CA LYS A 581 -2.78 32.23 -4.32
C LYS A 581 -1.48 31.92 -5.07
N SER A 582 -0.36 31.77 -4.36
CA SER A 582 0.94 31.41 -4.95
C SER A 582 0.95 30.04 -5.62
N MET A 583 0.08 29.12 -5.20
CA MET A 583 0.02 27.77 -5.75
C MET A 583 -0.86 27.64 -7.02
N LEU A 584 -1.61 28.67 -7.40
CA LEU A 584 -2.48 28.63 -8.59
C LEU A 584 -1.72 28.35 -9.90
N GLN A 585 -0.40 28.62 -9.93
CA GLN A 585 0.43 28.35 -11.09
C GLN A 585 1.05 26.95 -11.10
N ASN A 586 0.96 26.20 -10.01
CA ASN A 586 1.48 24.84 -9.93
C ASN A 586 0.69 23.89 -10.84
N GLU A 587 1.39 22.97 -11.48
CA GLU A 587 0.77 22.03 -12.44
C GLU A 587 -0.25 21.10 -11.77
N GLU A 588 -0.02 20.71 -10.53
CA GLU A 588 -0.95 19.88 -9.73
C GLU A 588 -2.29 20.60 -9.53
N ILE A 589 -2.25 21.90 -9.22
CA ILE A 589 -3.46 22.72 -9.02
C ILE A 589 -4.16 22.98 -10.36
N LYS A 590 -3.42 23.24 -11.44
CA LYS A 590 -4.00 23.37 -12.78
C LYS A 590 -4.67 22.09 -13.24
N ASN A 591 -4.02 20.94 -12.98
CA ASN A 591 -4.60 19.62 -13.27
C ASN A 591 -5.89 19.38 -12.46
N PHE A 592 -5.89 19.71 -11.17
CA PHE A 592 -7.08 19.64 -10.34
C PHE A 592 -8.24 20.47 -10.92
N ILE A 593 -7.97 21.73 -11.31
CA ILE A 593 -9.00 22.60 -11.91
C ILE A 593 -9.49 22.03 -13.25
N ARG A 594 -8.61 21.44 -14.05
CA ARG A 594 -8.97 20.80 -15.31
C ARG A 594 -9.91 19.59 -15.09
N VAL A 595 -9.59 18.73 -14.13
CA VAL A 595 -10.44 17.58 -13.77
C VAL A 595 -11.79 18.08 -13.25
N LEU A 596 -11.80 19.08 -12.38
CA LEU A 596 -13.03 19.65 -11.81
C LEU A 596 -13.97 20.23 -12.90
N LYS A 597 -13.41 20.72 -14.00
CA LYS A 597 -14.16 21.26 -15.15
C LYS A 597 -14.51 20.22 -16.22
N SER A 598 -14.01 18.99 -16.11
CA SER A 598 -14.21 17.96 -17.13
C SER A 598 -15.66 17.45 -17.17
N ASP A 599 -16.09 17.02 -18.35
CA ASP A 599 -17.42 16.43 -18.53
C ASP A 599 -17.52 15.09 -17.78
N ASP A 600 -16.45 14.27 -17.77
CA ASP A 600 -16.41 12.99 -17.02
C ASP A 600 -16.64 13.19 -15.53
N PHE A 601 -15.96 14.17 -14.90
CA PHE A 601 -16.20 14.50 -13.50
C PHE A 601 -17.65 14.94 -13.24
N ARG A 602 -18.18 15.77 -14.15
CA ARG A 602 -19.54 16.31 -14.07
C ARG A 602 -20.59 15.20 -14.19
N GLU A 603 -20.43 14.30 -15.15
CA GLU A 603 -21.33 13.15 -15.34
C GLU A 603 -21.30 12.18 -14.15
N LYS A 604 -20.10 11.77 -13.70
CA LYS A 604 -19.94 10.87 -12.55
C LYS A 604 -20.51 11.47 -11.27
N THR A 605 -20.33 12.78 -11.05
CA THR A 605 -20.80 13.45 -9.85
C THR A 605 -22.33 13.69 -9.90
N ALA A 606 -22.86 14.09 -11.05
CA ALA A 606 -24.31 14.30 -11.25
C ALA A 606 -25.10 13.00 -11.05
N ALA A 607 -24.55 11.85 -11.42
CA ALA A 607 -25.16 10.53 -11.24
C ALA A 607 -25.41 10.18 -9.74
N LEU A 608 -24.69 10.82 -8.81
CA LEU A 608 -24.90 10.64 -7.37
C LEU A 608 -26.14 11.39 -6.84
N GLY A 609 -26.62 12.42 -7.58
CA GLY A 609 -27.75 13.29 -7.20
C GLY A 609 -27.37 14.41 -6.24
N GLY A 610 -28.15 15.49 -6.27
CA GLY A 610 -28.03 16.62 -5.34
C GLY A 610 -26.84 17.58 -5.58
N TYR A 611 -26.17 17.51 -6.73
CA TYR A 611 -25.07 18.41 -7.10
C TYR A 611 -25.46 19.41 -8.17
N THR A 612 -24.91 20.65 -8.05
CA THR A 612 -24.98 21.70 -9.09
C THR A 612 -23.59 22.20 -9.43
N PHE A 613 -23.41 22.71 -10.67
CA PHE A 613 -22.08 22.99 -11.26
C PHE A 613 -21.93 24.41 -11.80
N ASP A 614 -22.84 25.34 -11.49
CA ASP A 614 -22.96 26.66 -12.13
C ASP A 614 -21.67 27.49 -12.15
N LYS A 615 -20.87 27.40 -11.08
CA LYS A 615 -19.62 28.15 -10.93
C LYS A 615 -18.39 27.26 -10.79
N THR A 616 -18.50 25.96 -11.07
CA THR A 616 -17.42 24.99 -10.87
C THR A 616 -16.15 25.37 -11.62
N GLY A 617 -15.05 25.47 -10.87
CA GLY A 617 -13.71 25.83 -11.38
C GLY A 617 -13.49 27.34 -11.60
N GLU A 618 -14.43 28.23 -11.22
CA GLU A 618 -14.16 29.67 -11.10
C GLU A 618 -13.21 29.94 -9.93
N ILE A 619 -12.33 30.93 -10.08
CA ILE A 619 -11.35 31.30 -9.05
C ILE A 619 -11.74 32.67 -8.48
N ILE A 620 -11.91 32.71 -7.18
CA ILE A 620 -12.16 33.96 -6.42
C ILE A 620 -10.92 34.25 -5.58
N LEU A 621 -10.30 35.41 -5.79
CA LEU A 621 -9.20 35.89 -4.94
C LEU A 621 -9.79 36.51 -3.66
N VAL A 622 -9.26 36.13 -2.53
CA VAL A 622 -9.77 36.50 -1.22
C VAL A 622 -8.69 37.19 -0.39
#